data_5b852369bad2bb707d789ae0368b263c
#
_entry.id   5b852369bad2bb707d789ae0368b263c
#
_cell.length_a   1.000
_cell.length_b   1.000
_cell.length_c   1.000
_cell.angle_alpha   90.00
_cell.angle_beta   90.00
_cell.angle_gamma   90.00
#
_symmetry.space_group_name_H-M   'P 1'
#
loop_
_entity.id
_entity.type
_entity.pdbx_description
1 polymer ?
#
loop_
_entity_poly.entity_id
_entity_poly.type
_entity_poly.pdbx_seq_one_letter_code
_entity_poly.pdbx_strand_id
1 'polypeptide(L)'
;WGEATVEWKTRAVAGAIDDLKPLLIGKDPRNIKQNFQIMTKHGFWKMGVIGMTAISGIEHALWDILGKSLNTSVWQLLGGKVRDKIKIYTHLGMGDMNAVYKDTMDNQKLNDHALELVSKGYKAFKVVFIPFTHHTNSIKNLNNVNKLMSSLREAVGDEIDIMVDFHGRCASGISAIQYIKELEPYNPLFIEEPILPGDNKTFLQIKNSINCPLATGERLIGHQEFEDIISTRAIDIAQPDLNHCGGLMEAKNISA
;
A
#
# COMPACT_ATOMS: atom_id res chain seq x y z
N TRP A 1 -1.64 10.87 20.42
CA TRP A 1 -1.96 9.52 19.95
C TRP A 1 -1.17 9.26 18.67
N GLY A 2 -0.60 8.05 18.51
CA GLY A 2 0.07 7.59 17.30
C GLY A 2 -0.11 6.09 17.16
N GLU A 3 -0.07 5.58 15.94
CA GLU A 3 -0.24 4.17 15.62
C GLU A 3 0.97 3.64 14.85
N ALA A 4 1.46 2.49 15.30
CA ALA A 4 2.63 1.82 14.74
C ALA A 4 2.27 0.37 14.44
N THR A 5 1.80 0.11 13.24
CA THR A 5 1.26 -1.21 12.85
C THR A 5 2.02 -1.76 11.65
N VAL A 6 2.53 -2.97 11.78
CA VAL A 6 2.97 -3.82 10.67
C VAL A 6 2.57 -5.27 10.95
N GLU A 7 1.99 -5.94 9.97
CA GLU A 7 1.40 -7.26 10.11
C GLU A 7 2.42 -8.27 10.62
N TRP A 8 1.97 -9.14 11.53
CA TRP A 8 2.74 -10.23 12.14
C TRP A 8 4.01 -9.81 12.90
N LYS A 9 4.29 -8.49 13.06
CA LYS A 9 5.52 -7.99 13.69
C LYS A 9 5.30 -7.10 14.90
N THR A 10 4.11 -7.11 15.50
CA THR A 10 3.74 -6.25 16.64
C THR A 10 4.79 -6.20 17.74
N ARG A 11 5.33 -7.37 18.16
CA ARG A 11 6.34 -7.42 19.22
C ARG A 11 7.67 -6.77 18.81
N ALA A 12 8.05 -6.93 17.54
CA ALA A 12 9.28 -6.31 17.02
C ALA A 12 9.15 -4.78 16.98
N VAL A 13 8.00 -4.27 16.55
CA VAL A 13 7.72 -2.83 16.55
C VAL A 13 7.68 -2.27 17.98
N ALA A 14 7.01 -2.97 18.92
CA ALA A 14 6.99 -2.56 20.32
C ALA A 14 8.41 -2.50 20.91
N GLY A 15 9.27 -3.50 20.65
CA GLY A 15 10.67 -3.48 21.05
C GLY A 15 11.46 -2.32 20.42
N ALA A 16 11.23 -2.02 19.15
CA ALA A 16 11.85 -0.87 18.50
C ALA A 16 11.41 0.48 19.12
N ILE A 17 10.15 0.60 19.54
CA ILE A 17 9.66 1.79 20.28
C ILE A 17 10.39 1.90 21.64
N ASP A 18 10.55 0.78 22.36
CA ASP A 18 11.27 0.78 23.64
C ASP A 18 12.74 1.18 23.47
N ASP A 19 13.40 0.74 22.39
CA ASP A 19 14.79 1.15 22.06
C ASP A 19 14.89 2.64 21.72
N LEU A 20 13.87 3.24 21.08
CA LEU A 20 13.84 4.67 20.75
C LEU A 20 13.48 5.56 21.93
N LYS A 21 12.78 5.03 22.94
CA LYS A 21 12.28 5.77 24.10
C LYS A 21 13.36 6.58 24.84
N PRO A 22 14.55 6.03 25.17
CA PRO A 22 15.59 6.80 25.87
C PRO A 22 16.08 8.03 25.10
N LEU A 23 15.96 8.03 23.77
CA LEU A 23 16.38 9.15 22.92
C LEU A 23 15.42 10.35 23.00
N LEU A 24 14.19 10.10 23.39
CA LEU A 24 13.10 11.08 23.35
C LEU A 24 12.71 11.60 24.74
N ILE A 25 12.97 10.86 25.81
CA ILE A 25 12.65 11.29 27.17
C ILE A 25 13.38 12.59 27.49
N GLY A 26 12.61 13.58 27.96
CA GLY A 26 13.13 14.93 28.27
C GLY A 26 13.28 15.85 27.06
N LYS A 27 12.94 15.41 25.83
CA LYS A 27 12.90 16.28 24.65
C LYS A 27 11.54 16.99 24.54
N ASP A 28 11.55 18.16 23.91
CA ASP A 28 10.30 18.85 23.57
C ASP A 28 9.61 18.11 22.42
N PRO A 29 8.42 17.50 22.63
CA PRO A 29 7.69 16.75 21.62
C PRO A 29 7.23 17.61 20.44
N ARG A 30 7.16 18.93 20.59
CA ARG A 30 6.76 19.85 19.52
C ARG A 30 7.84 20.04 18.45
N ASN A 31 9.08 19.69 18.75
CA ASN A 31 10.20 19.72 17.80
C ASN A 31 10.22 18.44 16.92
N ILE A 32 9.13 18.22 16.16
CA ILE A 32 8.88 16.98 15.42
C ILE A 32 10.06 16.63 14.52
N LYS A 33 10.53 17.55 13.67
CA LYS A 33 11.63 17.30 12.72
C LYS A 33 12.93 16.94 13.45
N GLN A 34 13.24 17.60 14.56
CA GLN A 34 14.43 17.29 15.36
C GLN A 34 14.34 15.88 15.97
N ASN A 35 13.18 15.55 16.56
CA ASN A 35 12.95 14.22 17.15
C ASN A 35 13.01 13.13 16.09
N PHE A 36 12.41 13.37 14.91
CA PHE A 36 12.52 12.45 13.77
C PHE A 36 13.98 12.21 13.35
N GLN A 37 14.78 13.27 13.24
CA GLN A 37 16.20 13.14 12.91
C GLN A 37 16.99 12.40 13.98
N ILE A 38 16.68 12.61 15.26
CA ILE A 38 17.30 11.85 16.37
C ILE A 38 16.99 10.37 16.19
N MET A 39 15.74 10.00 15.98
CA MET A 39 15.32 8.60 15.82
C MET A 39 15.94 7.93 14.59
N THR A 40 16.00 8.64 13.45
CA THR A 40 16.51 8.06 12.19
C THR A 40 18.02 8.00 12.10
N LYS A 41 18.76 8.92 12.77
CA LYS A 41 20.21 9.04 12.64
C LYS A 41 21.00 8.47 13.83
N HIS A 42 20.35 8.23 14.97
CA HIS A 42 21.03 7.73 16.16
C HIS A 42 21.53 6.29 15.99
N GLY A 43 20.70 5.44 15.35
CA GLY A 43 21.09 4.06 15.08
C GLY A 43 22.03 4.00 13.87
N PHE A 44 23.18 3.44 14.01
CA PHE A 44 24.17 3.22 12.95
C PHE A 44 23.58 2.50 11.73
N TRP A 45 22.59 1.64 11.96
CA TRP A 45 21.93 0.82 10.94
C TRP A 45 20.73 1.51 10.31
N LYS A 46 20.45 1.21 9.04
CA LYS A 46 19.17 1.56 8.43
C LYS A 46 18.04 0.93 9.22
N MET A 47 16.99 1.71 9.47
CA MET A 47 15.90 1.28 10.34
C MET A 47 15.03 0.15 9.75
N GLY A 48 14.94 0.02 8.44
CA GLY A 48 14.06 -0.96 7.79
C GLY A 48 12.60 -0.79 8.19
N VAL A 49 11.71 -1.70 7.75
CA VAL A 49 10.27 -1.55 7.98
C VAL A 49 9.89 -1.51 9.46
N ILE A 50 10.51 -2.36 10.30
CA ILE A 50 10.19 -2.43 11.73
C ILE A 50 10.52 -1.10 12.43
N GLY A 51 11.74 -0.61 12.24
CA GLY A 51 12.17 0.64 12.86
C GLY A 51 11.45 1.86 12.32
N MET A 52 11.21 1.92 11.00
CA MET A 52 10.46 3.05 10.42
C MET A 52 8.98 3.02 10.83
N THR A 53 8.39 1.85 11.05
CA THR A 53 7.04 1.76 11.64
C THR A 53 7.01 2.32 13.06
N ALA A 54 7.99 1.98 13.89
CA ALA A 54 8.12 2.55 15.23
C ALA A 54 8.27 4.07 15.19
N ILE A 55 9.13 4.58 14.31
CA ILE A 55 9.35 6.02 14.10
C ILE A 55 8.06 6.71 13.61
N SER A 56 7.35 6.12 12.65
CA SER A 56 6.10 6.67 12.11
C SER A 56 5.05 6.83 13.21
N GLY A 57 4.83 5.79 14.04
CA GLY A 57 3.87 5.85 15.13
C GLY A 57 4.23 6.90 16.19
N ILE A 58 5.51 7.05 16.51
CA ILE A 58 5.98 8.11 17.42
C ILE A 58 5.75 9.48 16.74
N GLU A 59 6.08 9.64 15.48
CA GLU A 59 5.91 10.88 14.72
C GLU A 59 4.44 11.32 14.66
N HIS A 60 3.51 10.38 14.44
CA HIS A 60 2.08 10.66 14.54
C HIS A 60 1.70 11.21 15.92
N ALA A 61 2.22 10.62 17.00
CA ALA A 61 1.96 11.09 18.35
C ALA A 61 2.54 12.50 18.60
N LEU A 62 3.69 12.83 18.01
CA LEU A 62 4.27 14.16 18.09
C LEU A 62 3.40 15.22 17.40
N TRP A 63 2.84 14.91 16.23
CA TRP A 63 1.87 15.77 15.55
C TRP A 63 0.58 15.95 16.35
N ASP A 64 0.08 14.89 16.96
CA ASP A 64 -1.12 14.96 17.83
C ASP A 64 -0.88 15.87 19.03
N ILE A 65 0.30 15.77 19.67
CA ILE A 65 0.70 16.65 20.78
C ILE A 65 0.80 18.11 20.30
N LEU A 66 1.44 18.36 19.17
CA LEU A 66 1.57 19.70 18.62
C LEU A 66 0.19 20.31 18.33
N GLY A 67 -0.68 19.58 17.64
CA GLY A 67 -2.04 20.01 17.34
C GLY A 67 -2.84 20.37 18.60
N LYS A 68 -2.80 19.51 19.62
CA LYS A 68 -3.45 19.74 20.90
C LYS A 68 -2.86 20.95 21.64
N SER A 69 -1.55 21.11 21.64
CA SER A 69 -0.87 22.24 22.29
C SER A 69 -1.23 23.59 21.67
N LEU A 70 -1.56 23.61 20.38
CA LEU A 70 -1.96 24.80 19.63
C LEU A 70 -3.49 24.93 19.46
N ASN A 71 -4.25 23.99 20.02
CA ASN A 71 -5.70 23.89 19.84
C ASN A 71 -6.13 23.96 18.36
N THR A 72 -5.41 23.24 17.50
CA THR A 72 -5.67 23.18 16.05
C THR A 72 -5.53 21.77 15.52
N SER A 73 -6.19 21.48 14.42
CA SER A 73 -6.11 20.15 13.78
C SER A 73 -4.79 19.97 13.02
N VAL A 74 -4.29 18.73 12.97
CA VAL A 74 -3.04 18.42 12.27
C VAL A 74 -3.10 18.76 10.79
N TRP A 75 -4.25 18.56 10.12
CA TRP A 75 -4.39 18.91 8.71
C TRP A 75 -4.20 20.42 8.43
N GLN A 76 -4.57 21.28 9.38
CA GLN A 76 -4.30 22.73 9.28
C GLN A 76 -2.80 23.03 9.39
N LEU A 77 -2.09 22.34 10.31
CA LEU A 77 -0.64 22.46 10.44
C LEU A 77 0.12 21.98 9.21
N LEU A 78 -0.45 21.02 8.48
CA LEU A 78 0.12 20.49 7.23
C LEU A 78 -0.13 21.39 6.00
N GLY A 79 -0.84 22.51 6.17
CA GLY A 79 -1.07 23.50 5.10
C GLY A 79 -2.52 23.67 4.67
N GLY A 80 -3.47 23.06 5.38
CA GLY A 80 -4.89 23.18 5.10
C GLY A 80 -5.41 22.15 4.08
N LYS A 81 -6.71 22.17 3.84
CA LYS A 81 -7.36 21.21 2.97
C LYS A 81 -7.41 21.70 1.51
N VAL A 82 -7.27 20.77 0.59
CA VAL A 82 -7.44 20.99 -0.86
C VAL A 82 -8.83 20.55 -1.32
N ARG A 83 -9.47 19.62 -0.59
CA ARG A 83 -10.80 19.08 -0.91
C ARG A 83 -11.56 18.71 0.35
N ASP A 84 -12.88 18.67 0.26
CA ASP A 84 -13.74 18.35 1.40
C ASP A 84 -13.98 16.85 1.58
N LYS A 85 -13.83 16.06 0.51
CA LYS A 85 -14.02 14.61 0.51
C LYS A 85 -12.87 13.92 -0.20
N ILE A 86 -12.48 12.76 0.32
CA ILE A 86 -11.48 11.86 -0.27
C ILE A 86 -12.23 10.62 -0.76
N LYS A 87 -11.99 10.22 -2.03
CA LYS A 87 -12.47 8.94 -2.54
C LYS A 87 -11.76 7.82 -1.78
N ILE A 88 -12.52 6.90 -1.23
CA ILE A 88 -12.01 5.74 -0.51
C ILE A 88 -12.37 4.46 -1.26
N TYR A 89 -11.62 3.43 -1.03
CA TYR A 89 -11.96 2.06 -1.41
C TYR A 89 -11.85 1.14 -0.20
N THR A 90 -12.45 -0.02 -0.27
CA THR A 90 -12.34 -1.07 0.74
C THR A 90 -11.68 -2.31 0.16
N HIS A 91 -11.22 -3.20 1.03
CA HIS A 91 -10.68 -4.49 0.61
C HIS A 91 -11.83 -5.47 0.35
N LEU A 92 -11.83 -6.11 -0.82
CA LEU A 92 -12.69 -7.22 -1.15
C LEU A 92 -11.93 -8.51 -0.84
N GLY A 93 -12.10 -9.02 0.37
CA GLY A 93 -11.41 -10.22 0.85
C GLY A 93 -12.37 -11.33 1.15
N MET A 94 -11.89 -12.56 0.99
CA MET A 94 -12.62 -13.77 1.41
C MET A 94 -12.37 -14.13 2.88
N GLY A 95 -11.58 -13.31 3.60
CA GLY A 95 -11.17 -13.59 4.98
C GLY A 95 -10.18 -14.75 5.13
N ASP A 96 -9.99 -15.55 4.09
CA ASP A 96 -9.09 -16.70 4.08
C ASP A 96 -8.02 -16.57 2.99
N MET A 97 -6.84 -16.10 3.38
CA MET A 97 -5.68 -16.01 2.50
C MET A 97 -5.25 -17.39 1.97
N ASN A 98 -5.59 -18.50 2.64
CA ASN A 98 -5.28 -19.84 2.16
C ASN A 98 -6.02 -20.17 0.85
N ALA A 99 -7.20 -19.61 0.62
CA ALA A 99 -7.93 -19.81 -0.63
C ALA A 99 -7.15 -19.26 -1.82
N VAL A 100 -6.50 -18.09 -1.65
CA VAL A 100 -5.64 -17.49 -2.68
C VAL A 100 -4.38 -18.31 -2.91
N TYR A 101 -3.73 -18.77 -1.82
CA TYR A 101 -2.52 -19.59 -1.92
C TYR A 101 -2.76 -20.95 -2.58
N LYS A 102 -3.94 -21.50 -2.39
CA LYS A 102 -4.31 -22.83 -2.91
C LYS A 102 -5.02 -22.79 -4.26
N ASP A 103 -5.23 -21.60 -4.83
CA ASP A 103 -6.00 -21.40 -6.08
C ASP A 103 -7.42 -22.02 -5.98
N THR A 104 -8.06 -21.83 -4.82
CA THR A 104 -9.40 -22.38 -4.51
C THR A 104 -10.44 -21.27 -4.31
N MET A 105 -10.28 -20.14 -4.98
CA MET A 105 -11.24 -19.03 -4.84
C MET A 105 -12.59 -19.43 -5.45
N ASP A 106 -13.64 -19.12 -4.70
CA ASP A 106 -15.03 -19.33 -5.09
C ASP A 106 -15.60 -18.04 -5.68
N ASN A 107 -15.85 -18.03 -6.98
CA ASN A 107 -16.37 -16.88 -7.70
C ASN A 107 -17.69 -16.38 -7.11
N GLN A 108 -18.58 -17.29 -6.72
CA GLN A 108 -19.89 -16.91 -6.19
C GLN A 108 -19.75 -16.16 -4.88
N LYS A 109 -18.94 -16.67 -3.96
CA LYS A 109 -18.68 -15.99 -2.68
C LYS A 109 -17.99 -14.65 -2.87
N LEU A 110 -17.09 -14.54 -3.83
CA LEU A 110 -16.41 -13.28 -4.15
C LEU A 110 -17.44 -12.26 -4.63
N ASN A 111 -18.31 -12.64 -5.55
CA ASN A 111 -19.36 -11.80 -6.11
C ASN A 111 -20.39 -11.39 -5.05
N ASP A 112 -20.83 -12.33 -4.21
CA ASP A 112 -21.80 -12.05 -3.13
C ASP A 112 -21.24 -11.01 -2.14
N HIS A 113 -19.95 -11.15 -1.76
CA HIS A 113 -19.28 -10.16 -0.89
C HIS A 113 -19.12 -8.80 -1.60
N ALA A 114 -18.77 -8.78 -2.89
CA ALA A 114 -18.71 -7.54 -3.65
C ALA A 114 -20.05 -6.82 -3.70
N LEU A 115 -21.14 -7.54 -3.96
CA LEU A 115 -22.51 -6.99 -3.94
C LEU A 115 -22.92 -6.49 -2.56
N GLU A 116 -22.52 -7.17 -1.48
CA GLU A 116 -22.71 -6.69 -0.12
C GLU A 116 -22.01 -5.35 0.11
N LEU A 117 -20.74 -5.20 -0.32
CA LEU A 117 -20.01 -3.94 -0.21
C LEU A 117 -20.67 -2.82 -1.04
N VAL A 118 -21.13 -3.11 -2.24
CA VAL A 118 -21.87 -2.16 -3.07
C VAL A 118 -23.16 -1.72 -2.37
N SER A 119 -23.90 -2.65 -1.74
CA SER A 119 -25.12 -2.34 -0.99
C SER A 119 -24.87 -1.43 0.23
N LYS A 120 -23.66 -1.49 0.80
CA LYS A 120 -23.18 -0.60 1.88
C LYS A 120 -22.72 0.78 1.38
N GLY A 121 -22.78 1.03 0.07
CA GLY A 121 -22.44 2.31 -0.55
C GLY A 121 -21.00 2.44 -1.04
N TYR A 122 -20.18 1.40 -0.96
CA TYR A 122 -18.84 1.43 -1.53
C TYR A 122 -18.90 1.48 -3.06
N LYS A 123 -18.07 2.34 -3.66
CA LYS A 123 -17.97 2.53 -5.11
C LYS A 123 -16.63 2.02 -5.67
N ALA A 124 -15.77 1.54 -4.80
CA ALA A 124 -14.46 1.03 -5.17
C ALA A 124 -13.98 -0.02 -4.17
N PHE A 125 -13.32 -1.06 -4.66
CA PHE A 125 -12.69 -2.06 -3.81
C PHE A 125 -11.45 -2.69 -4.48
N LYS A 126 -10.51 -3.11 -3.64
CA LYS A 126 -9.28 -3.79 -4.03
C LYS A 126 -9.40 -5.29 -3.72
N VAL A 127 -9.00 -6.13 -4.64
CA VAL A 127 -9.10 -7.59 -4.53
C VAL A 127 -7.75 -8.25 -4.76
N VAL A 128 -7.48 -9.32 -4.02
CA VAL A 128 -6.28 -10.16 -4.16
C VAL A 128 -6.71 -11.55 -4.60
N PHE A 129 -6.44 -11.92 -5.85
CA PHE A 129 -6.73 -13.26 -6.36
C PHE A 129 -5.63 -13.82 -7.28
N ILE A 130 -4.50 -13.12 -7.39
CA ILE A 130 -3.35 -13.63 -8.15
C ILE A 130 -2.62 -14.65 -7.29
N PRO A 131 -2.40 -15.89 -7.79
CA PRO A 131 -1.64 -16.89 -7.06
C PRO A 131 -0.14 -16.57 -7.04
N PHE A 132 0.62 -17.21 -6.17
CA PHE A 132 2.08 -17.23 -6.31
C PHE A 132 2.46 -17.92 -7.62
N THR A 133 3.35 -17.29 -8.37
CA THR A 133 3.72 -17.75 -9.70
C THR A 133 5.20 -18.11 -9.80
N HIS A 134 5.50 -18.98 -10.75
CA HIS A 134 6.86 -19.17 -11.26
C HIS A 134 7.20 -18.12 -12.33
N HIS A 135 8.29 -18.30 -13.05
CA HIS A 135 8.73 -17.38 -14.12
C HIS A 135 7.78 -17.40 -15.34
N THR A 136 6.99 -18.45 -15.48
CA THR A 136 6.00 -18.61 -16.55
C THR A 136 4.67 -19.07 -15.98
N ASN A 137 3.57 -18.65 -16.60
CA ASN A 137 2.23 -19.02 -16.18
C ASN A 137 1.66 -20.13 -17.04
N SER A 138 0.90 -21.03 -16.43
CA SER A 138 0.10 -22.00 -17.19
C SER A 138 -1.14 -21.35 -17.79
N ILE A 139 -1.61 -21.83 -18.93
CA ILE A 139 -2.87 -21.38 -19.53
C ILE A 139 -4.03 -21.53 -18.54
N LYS A 140 -4.04 -22.60 -17.73
CA LYS A 140 -5.05 -22.81 -16.69
C LYS A 140 -5.10 -21.64 -15.70
N ASN A 141 -3.95 -21.18 -15.21
CA ASN A 141 -3.89 -20.11 -14.22
C ASN A 141 -4.31 -18.77 -14.84
N LEU A 142 -3.90 -18.48 -16.08
CA LEU A 142 -4.33 -17.28 -16.81
C LEU A 142 -5.86 -17.29 -16.99
N ASN A 143 -6.43 -18.38 -17.48
CA ASN A 143 -7.88 -18.53 -17.64
C ASN A 143 -8.63 -18.40 -16.32
N ASN A 144 -8.04 -18.84 -15.21
CA ASN A 144 -8.67 -18.74 -13.88
C ASN A 144 -8.78 -17.28 -13.43
N VAL A 145 -7.70 -16.51 -13.56
CA VAL A 145 -7.68 -15.09 -13.24
C VAL A 145 -8.66 -14.30 -14.13
N ASN A 146 -8.69 -14.61 -15.44
CA ASN A 146 -9.65 -14.02 -16.37
C ASN A 146 -11.10 -14.27 -15.93
N LYS A 147 -11.44 -15.52 -15.58
CA LYS A 147 -12.79 -15.88 -15.11
C LYS A 147 -13.18 -15.17 -13.82
N LEU A 148 -12.26 -15.08 -12.85
CA LEU A 148 -12.50 -14.37 -11.60
C LEU A 148 -12.85 -12.90 -11.86
N MET A 149 -12.05 -12.22 -12.68
CA MET A 149 -12.25 -10.80 -12.98
C MET A 149 -13.51 -10.57 -13.85
N SER A 150 -13.75 -11.41 -14.86
CA SER A 150 -14.95 -11.35 -15.70
C SER A 150 -16.21 -11.47 -14.85
N SER A 151 -16.28 -12.51 -14.02
CA SER A 151 -17.43 -12.78 -13.13
C SER A 151 -17.66 -11.62 -12.15
N LEU A 152 -16.59 -11.08 -11.58
CA LEU A 152 -16.69 -9.95 -10.66
C LEU A 152 -17.19 -8.68 -11.35
N ARG A 153 -16.64 -8.34 -12.53
CA ARG A 153 -17.08 -7.18 -13.32
C ARG A 153 -18.54 -7.31 -13.76
N GLU A 154 -18.96 -8.49 -14.20
CA GLU A 154 -20.35 -8.77 -14.55
C GLU A 154 -21.30 -8.58 -13.36
N ALA A 155 -20.90 -9.02 -12.17
CA ALA A 155 -21.72 -8.93 -10.96
C ALA A 155 -21.90 -7.48 -10.49
N VAL A 156 -20.88 -6.64 -10.53
CA VAL A 156 -20.93 -5.27 -9.96
C VAL A 156 -21.16 -4.17 -10.99
N GLY A 157 -21.06 -4.46 -12.29
CA GLY A 157 -21.24 -3.48 -13.37
C GLY A 157 -20.10 -2.47 -13.50
N ASP A 158 -20.26 -1.51 -14.41
CA ASP A 158 -19.20 -0.57 -14.80
C ASP A 158 -19.08 0.66 -13.88
N GLU A 159 -20.05 0.88 -12.99
CA GLU A 159 -20.05 2.00 -12.04
C GLU A 159 -19.17 1.77 -10.81
N ILE A 160 -18.57 0.59 -10.68
CA ILE A 160 -17.74 0.20 -9.54
C ILE A 160 -16.29 0.08 -9.99
N ASP A 161 -15.39 0.79 -9.33
CA ASP A 161 -13.95 0.67 -9.56
C ASP A 161 -13.39 -0.59 -8.89
N ILE A 162 -12.67 -1.38 -9.67
CA ILE A 162 -11.98 -2.58 -9.19
C ILE A 162 -10.49 -2.37 -9.31
N MET A 163 -9.75 -2.56 -8.22
CA MET A 163 -8.30 -2.61 -8.20
C MET A 163 -7.84 -4.04 -7.93
N VAL A 164 -6.76 -4.44 -8.57
CA VAL A 164 -6.21 -5.79 -8.38
C VAL A 164 -4.81 -5.70 -7.79
N ASP A 165 -4.67 -6.29 -6.61
CA ASP A 165 -3.42 -6.32 -5.87
C ASP A 165 -2.74 -7.68 -6.06
N PHE A 166 -1.51 -7.63 -6.52
CA PHE A 166 -0.70 -8.82 -6.77
C PHE A 166 0.16 -9.21 -5.56
N HIS A 167 0.34 -8.30 -4.60
CA HIS A 167 1.22 -8.51 -3.44
C HIS A 167 2.64 -8.99 -3.82
N GLY A 168 3.17 -8.56 -4.95
CA GLY A 168 4.49 -8.97 -5.43
C GLY A 168 4.62 -10.46 -5.73
N ARG A 169 3.52 -11.14 -6.08
CA ARG A 169 3.50 -12.62 -6.23
C ARG A 169 4.08 -13.14 -7.54
N CYS A 170 4.24 -12.29 -8.54
CA CYS A 170 4.83 -12.73 -9.80
C CYS A 170 6.35 -12.81 -9.67
N ALA A 171 6.91 -13.96 -10.07
CA ALA A 171 8.35 -14.23 -10.01
C ALA A 171 9.16 -13.54 -11.12
N SER A 172 8.49 -12.96 -12.12
CA SER A 172 9.12 -12.22 -13.22
C SER A 172 8.21 -11.19 -13.85
N GLY A 173 8.77 -10.20 -14.54
CA GLY A 173 8.00 -9.21 -15.26
C GLY A 173 7.10 -9.79 -16.34
N ILE A 174 7.55 -10.84 -17.05
CA ILE A 174 6.73 -11.48 -18.08
C ILE A 174 5.54 -12.23 -17.47
N SER A 175 5.71 -12.88 -16.32
CA SER A 175 4.62 -13.51 -15.59
C SER A 175 3.57 -12.47 -15.17
N ALA A 176 4.00 -11.32 -14.66
CA ALA A 176 3.12 -10.22 -14.31
C ALA A 176 2.36 -9.68 -15.53
N ILE A 177 3.05 -9.40 -16.63
CA ILE A 177 2.45 -8.88 -17.86
C ILE A 177 1.38 -9.85 -18.38
N GLN A 178 1.61 -11.16 -18.37
CA GLN A 178 0.62 -12.13 -18.81
C GLN A 178 -0.68 -12.05 -18.00
N TYR A 179 -0.60 -12.00 -16.66
CA TYR A 179 -1.79 -11.82 -15.83
C TYR A 179 -2.48 -10.48 -16.06
N ILE A 180 -1.70 -9.39 -16.16
CA ILE A 180 -2.28 -8.06 -16.37
C ILE A 180 -3.04 -8.02 -17.70
N LYS A 181 -2.53 -8.67 -18.75
CA LYS A 181 -3.23 -8.77 -20.05
C LYS A 181 -4.59 -9.48 -19.95
N GLU A 182 -4.73 -10.47 -19.06
CA GLU A 182 -6.02 -11.12 -18.77
C GLU A 182 -6.99 -10.20 -18.03
N LEU A 183 -6.49 -9.20 -17.29
CA LEU A 183 -7.29 -8.25 -16.51
C LEU A 183 -7.68 -6.99 -17.29
N GLU A 184 -6.86 -6.55 -18.24
CA GLU A 184 -7.07 -5.29 -19.01
C GLU A 184 -8.45 -5.17 -19.66
N PRO A 185 -9.06 -6.24 -20.23
CA PRO A 185 -10.40 -6.15 -20.84
C PRO A 185 -11.51 -5.70 -19.88
N TYR A 186 -11.28 -5.82 -18.57
CA TYR A 186 -12.25 -5.49 -17.53
C TYR A 186 -11.99 -4.13 -16.85
N ASN A 187 -11.10 -3.33 -17.41
CA ASN A 187 -10.77 -1.96 -16.99
C ASN A 187 -10.48 -1.86 -15.48
N PRO A 188 -9.44 -2.50 -14.93
CA PRO A 188 -9.05 -2.27 -13.56
C PRO A 188 -8.62 -0.82 -13.37
N LEU A 189 -9.00 -0.20 -12.23
CA LEU A 189 -8.60 1.18 -11.92
C LEU A 189 -7.09 1.31 -11.80
N PHE A 190 -6.46 0.32 -11.19
CA PHE A 190 -5.01 0.10 -11.19
C PHE A 190 -4.64 -1.34 -10.83
N ILE A 191 -3.42 -1.71 -11.18
CA ILE A 191 -2.73 -2.92 -10.73
C ILE A 191 -1.69 -2.54 -9.69
N GLU A 192 -1.72 -3.20 -8.53
CA GLU A 192 -0.80 -2.96 -7.43
C GLU A 192 0.25 -4.06 -7.33
N GLU A 193 1.51 -3.66 -7.13
CA GLU A 193 2.67 -4.51 -6.86
C GLU A 193 2.72 -5.83 -7.65
N PRO A 194 2.77 -5.81 -9.00
CA PRO A 194 2.79 -7.04 -9.79
C PRO A 194 3.99 -7.93 -9.48
N ILE A 195 5.12 -7.32 -9.11
CA ILE A 195 6.36 -7.96 -8.64
C ILE A 195 6.80 -7.32 -7.34
N LEU A 196 7.72 -7.94 -6.62
CA LEU A 196 8.33 -7.34 -5.42
C LEU A 196 9.02 -6.00 -5.77
N PRO A 197 8.87 -4.95 -4.96
CA PRO A 197 9.56 -3.69 -5.17
C PRO A 197 11.08 -3.86 -5.03
N GLY A 198 11.82 -2.92 -5.66
CA GLY A 198 13.30 -2.92 -5.68
C GLY A 198 13.91 -3.14 -7.06
N ASP A 199 13.16 -3.69 -8.02
CA ASP A 199 13.57 -3.77 -9.42
C ASP A 199 12.79 -2.78 -10.30
N ASN A 200 13.19 -1.51 -10.25
CA ASN A 200 12.55 -0.42 -10.98
C ASN A 200 12.64 -0.60 -12.51
N LYS A 201 13.63 -1.34 -13.01
CA LYS A 201 13.75 -1.64 -14.45
C LYS A 201 12.65 -2.59 -14.91
N THR A 202 12.39 -3.63 -14.12
CA THR A 202 11.30 -4.55 -14.41
C THR A 202 9.93 -3.89 -14.22
N PHE A 203 9.74 -2.99 -13.23
CA PHE A 203 8.55 -2.16 -13.14
C PHE A 203 8.33 -1.32 -14.40
N LEU A 204 9.39 -0.67 -14.91
CA LEU A 204 9.32 0.12 -16.15
C LEU A 204 9.00 -0.76 -17.37
N GLN A 205 9.56 -1.97 -17.46
CA GLN A 205 9.22 -2.93 -18.50
C GLN A 205 7.74 -3.31 -18.46
N ILE A 206 7.21 -3.61 -17.29
CA ILE A 206 5.78 -3.90 -17.10
C ILE A 206 4.96 -2.69 -17.54
N LYS A 207 5.26 -1.50 -17.02
CA LYS A 207 4.58 -0.25 -17.34
C LYS A 207 4.48 -0.01 -18.84
N ASN A 208 5.55 -0.22 -19.58
CA ASN A 208 5.61 -0.03 -21.04
C ASN A 208 4.88 -1.13 -21.83
N SER A 209 4.44 -2.20 -21.17
CA SER A 209 3.79 -3.36 -21.80
C SER A 209 2.29 -3.45 -21.52
N ILE A 210 1.75 -2.57 -20.68
CA ILE A 210 0.36 -2.58 -20.22
C ILE A 210 -0.34 -1.24 -20.52
N ASN A 211 -1.68 -1.24 -20.50
CA ASN A 211 -2.48 -0.03 -20.73
C ASN A 211 -3.25 0.44 -19.49
N CYS A 212 -3.21 -0.31 -18.38
CA CYS A 212 -3.82 0.10 -17.12
C CYS A 212 -2.80 0.78 -16.20
N PRO A 213 -3.25 1.64 -15.26
CA PRO A 213 -2.36 2.27 -14.29
C PRO A 213 -1.65 1.26 -13.40
N LEU A 214 -0.39 1.56 -13.06
CA LEU A 214 0.46 0.74 -12.19
C LEU A 214 0.72 1.46 -10.88
N ALA A 215 0.51 0.78 -9.76
CA ALA A 215 0.67 1.29 -8.41
C ALA A 215 1.69 0.46 -7.61
N THR A 216 2.41 1.11 -6.72
CA THR A 216 3.22 0.49 -5.67
C THR A 216 3.56 1.49 -4.58
N GLY A 217 4.03 1.02 -3.44
CA GLY A 217 4.56 1.88 -2.40
C GLY A 217 4.35 1.39 -0.98
N GLU A 218 3.44 0.48 -0.70
CA GLU A 218 3.20 0.01 0.68
C GLU A 218 4.44 -0.58 1.37
N ARG A 219 5.40 -1.07 0.60
CA ARG A 219 6.67 -1.65 1.10
C ARG A 219 7.87 -0.73 0.95
N LEU A 220 7.69 0.47 0.39
CA LEU A 220 8.76 1.46 0.26
C LEU A 220 8.87 2.33 1.52
N ILE A 221 10.11 2.65 1.89
CA ILE A 221 10.42 3.33 3.16
C ILE A 221 11.22 4.59 2.89
N GLY A 222 10.67 5.72 3.40
CA GLY A 222 11.29 7.02 3.22
C GLY A 222 11.21 7.55 1.78
N HIS A 223 11.39 8.84 1.62
CA HIS A 223 11.25 9.52 0.32
C HIS A 223 12.27 9.05 -0.71
N GLN A 224 13.47 8.59 -0.29
CA GLN A 224 14.50 8.15 -1.24
C GLN A 224 14.07 6.93 -2.08
N GLU A 225 13.43 5.93 -1.45
CA GLU A 225 12.97 4.75 -2.19
C GLU A 225 11.83 5.11 -3.15
N PHE A 226 10.98 6.09 -2.77
CA PHE A 226 9.96 6.65 -3.67
C PHE A 226 10.57 7.49 -4.80
N GLU A 227 11.57 8.33 -4.51
CA GLU A 227 12.27 9.12 -5.52
C GLU A 227 12.86 8.22 -6.61
N ASP A 228 13.47 7.10 -6.23
CA ASP A 228 14.07 6.14 -7.15
C ASP A 228 13.05 5.57 -8.13
N ILE A 229 11.85 5.19 -7.69
CA ILE A 229 10.84 4.61 -8.59
C ILE A 229 10.07 5.68 -9.37
N ILE A 230 9.77 6.82 -8.75
CA ILE A 230 9.05 7.94 -9.40
C ILE A 230 9.90 8.55 -10.50
N SER A 231 11.20 8.77 -10.25
CA SER A 231 12.12 9.35 -11.25
C SER A 231 12.25 8.51 -12.51
N THR A 232 12.10 7.19 -12.39
CA THR A 232 12.09 6.27 -13.55
C THR A 232 10.77 6.30 -14.33
N ARG A 233 9.72 6.95 -13.81
CA ARG A 233 8.34 6.91 -14.34
C ARG A 233 7.77 5.49 -14.51
N ALA A 234 8.22 4.60 -13.67
CA ALA A 234 7.81 3.19 -13.71
C ALA A 234 6.42 2.93 -13.12
N ILE A 235 5.82 3.93 -12.45
CA ILE A 235 4.49 3.85 -11.84
C ILE A 235 3.64 5.07 -12.18
N ASP A 236 2.32 4.94 -12.02
CA ASP A 236 1.34 6.02 -12.13
C ASP A 236 0.83 6.48 -10.78
N ILE A 237 0.86 5.59 -9.79
CA ILE A 237 0.29 5.81 -8.46
C ILE A 237 1.32 5.39 -7.41
N ALA A 238 1.69 6.33 -6.56
CA ALA A 238 2.49 6.07 -5.37
C ALA A 238 1.57 5.84 -4.17
N GLN A 239 1.83 4.79 -3.41
CA GLN A 239 1.01 4.37 -2.26
C GLN A 239 1.85 4.36 -0.97
N PRO A 240 2.28 5.55 -0.46
CA PRO A 240 3.01 5.58 0.80
C PRO A 240 2.09 5.17 1.95
N ASP A 241 2.46 4.13 2.66
CA ASP A 241 1.81 3.76 3.90
C ASP A 241 2.32 4.66 5.04
N LEU A 242 1.42 5.41 5.69
CA LEU A 242 1.77 6.34 6.75
C LEU A 242 2.42 5.65 7.96
N ASN A 243 2.12 4.36 8.18
CA ASN A 243 2.75 3.58 9.25
C ASN A 243 4.17 3.11 8.92
N HIS A 244 4.57 3.10 7.64
CA HIS A 244 5.86 2.52 7.22
C HIS A 244 6.79 3.53 6.59
N CYS A 245 6.27 4.51 5.86
CA CYS A 245 7.10 5.43 5.09
C CYS A 245 7.91 6.43 5.94
N GLY A 246 7.59 6.58 7.23
CA GLY A 246 8.24 7.54 8.13
C GLY A 246 7.28 8.56 8.74
N GLY A 247 5.97 8.35 8.62
CA GLY A 247 4.93 9.21 9.19
C GLY A 247 4.44 10.32 8.26
N LEU A 248 3.72 11.28 8.83
CA LEU A 248 3.02 12.32 8.08
C LEU A 248 3.95 13.27 7.33
N MET A 249 5.07 13.64 7.97
CA MET A 249 6.04 14.56 7.35
C MET A 249 6.70 13.91 6.13
N GLU A 250 7.08 12.65 6.25
CA GLU A 250 7.71 11.91 5.16
C GLU A 250 6.74 11.64 4.02
N ALA A 251 5.49 11.25 4.33
CA ALA A 251 4.44 11.11 3.33
C ALA A 251 4.17 12.42 2.57
N LYS A 252 4.22 13.56 3.26
CA LYS A 252 4.13 14.88 2.62
C LYS A 252 5.31 15.15 1.66
N ASN A 253 6.53 14.79 2.05
CA ASN A 253 7.70 14.91 1.19
C ASN A 253 7.59 14.04 -0.07
N ILE A 254 7.08 12.79 0.08
CA ILE A 254 6.85 11.88 -1.05
C ILE A 254 5.81 12.44 -2.02
N SER A 255 4.80 13.15 -1.50
CA SER A 255 3.69 13.68 -2.28
C SER A 255 3.99 15.04 -2.95
N ALA A 256 5.13 15.65 -2.67
CA ALA A 256 5.53 16.97 -3.19
C ALA A 256 6.34 16.85 -4.48
#